data_b9333ef8c0b6676c449f44059764f23c
#
_entry.id   b9333ef8c0b6676c449f44059764f23c
#
_cell.length_a   1.000
_cell.length_b   1.000
_cell.length_c   1.000
_cell.angle_alpha   90.00
_cell.angle_beta   90.00
_cell.angle_gamma   90.00
#
_symmetry.space_group_name_H-M   'P 1'
#
loop_
_entity.id
_entity.type
_entity.pdbx_description
1 polymer ?
#
loop_
_entity_poly.entity_id
_entity_poly.type
_entity_poly.pdbx_seq_one_letter_code
_entity_poly.pdbx_strand_id
1 'polypeptide(L)'
;MEDVVRMLLLWGHPWAPSLTRALGGTRPSLLNLEAELQRAFTERARARARRGGQALVAYVAELIDLMNLWTVLLHFSERSPALAEITFVDGGRTINRELFEELLELDSIQDAQRAAAKALQGSSLGAALSAEGRPLSSLEGAMLDAQLQEQRRAARTSPESAAPLILFFLELRAEVLDLRRIIWGKALEAPAALVESEMVGT
;
A
#
# COMPACT_ATOMS: atom_id res chain seq x y z
N MET A 1 -26.84 -4.29 6.98
CA MET A 1 -25.73 -3.37 6.61
C MET A 1 -26.17 -1.91 6.66
N GLU A 2 -27.35 -1.55 6.16
CA GLU A 2 -27.91 -0.18 6.23
C GLU A 2 -28.01 0.37 7.66
N ASP A 3 -28.38 -0.46 8.63
CA ASP A 3 -28.49 -0.03 10.03
C ASP A 3 -27.12 0.36 10.64
N VAL A 4 -26.06 -0.34 10.23
CA VAL A 4 -24.68 0.00 10.66
C VAL A 4 -24.26 1.36 10.10
N VAL A 5 -24.55 1.63 8.83
CA VAL A 5 -24.25 2.92 8.20
C VAL A 5 -25.07 4.03 8.86
N ARG A 6 -26.34 3.81 9.14
CA ARG A 6 -27.19 4.77 9.85
C ARG A 6 -26.65 5.07 11.25
N MET A 7 -26.20 4.05 11.98
CA MET A 7 -25.57 4.22 13.29
C MET A 7 -24.29 5.04 13.21
N LEU A 8 -23.43 4.76 12.23
CA LEU A 8 -22.20 5.51 12.00
C LEU A 8 -22.46 6.97 11.61
N LEU A 9 -23.52 7.23 10.83
CA LEU A 9 -23.97 8.59 10.51
C LEU A 9 -24.42 9.34 11.76
N LEU A 10 -25.23 8.71 12.63
CA LEU A 10 -25.69 9.30 13.88
C LEU A 10 -24.53 9.63 14.83
N TRP A 11 -23.49 8.82 14.84
CA TRP A 11 -22.28 9.06 15.64
C TRP A 11 -21.30 10.04 15.00
N GLY A 12 -21.63 10.59 13.82
CA GLY A 12 -20.70 11.45 13.08
C GLY A 12 -19.41 10.75 12.68
N HIS A 13 -19.46 9.41 12.48
CA HIS A 13 -18.26 8.66 12.16
C HIS A 13 -17.71 9.07 10.80
N PRO A 14 -16.42 9.33 10.69
CA PRO A 14 -15.82 9.92 9.49
C PRO A 14 -15.90 9.06 8.21
N TRP A 15 -16.16 7.78 8.33
CA TRP A 15 -16.34 6.88 7.18
C TRP A 15 -17.81 6.75 6.74
N ALA A 16 -18.75 7.26 7.54
CA ALA A 16 -20.17 7.11 7.22
C ALA A 16 -20.56 7.65 5.82
N PRO A 17 -20.08 8.83 5.37
CA PRO A 17 -20.36 9.31 4.02
C PRO A 17 -19.86 8.40 2.91
N SER A 18 -18.68 7.80 3.06
CA SER A 18 -18.09 6.89 2.08
C SER A 18 -18.84 5.56 2.02
N LEU A 19 -19.21 5.02 3.18
CA LEU A 19 -20.06 3.83 3.26
C LEU A 19 -21.43 4.07 2.62
N THR A 20 -22.02 5.26 2.84
CA THR A 20 -23.31 5.63 2.21
C THR A 20 -23.18 5.67 0.69
N ARG A 21 -22.10 6.23 0.13
CA ARG A 21 -21.87 6.24 -1.32
C ARG A 21 -21.67 4.84 -1.87
N ALA A 22 -20.86 4.01 -1.21
CA ALA A 22 -20.58 2.65 -1.65
C ALA A 22 -21.82 1.75 -1.67
N LEU A 23 -22.71 1.92 -0.70
CA LEU A 23 -23.93 1.12 -0.57
C LEU A 23 -25.14 1.71 -1.32
N GLY A 24 -25.12 3.02 -1.63
CA GLY A 24 -26.20 3.71 -2.36
C GLY A 24 -26.17 3.51 -3.88
N GLY A 25 -25.17 2.81 -4.40
CA GLY A 25 -25.06 2.47 -5.82
C GLY A 25 -26.09 1.41 -6.25
N THR A 26 -26.40 1.36 -7.55
CA THR A 26 -27.36 0.40 -8.14
C THR A 26 -26.92 -1.06 -7.96
N ARG A 27 -25.64 -1.32 -7.74
CA ARG A 27 -25.06 -2.64 -7.44
C ARG A 27 -23.96 -2.50 -6.40
N PRO A 28 -24.29 -2.61 -5.10
CA PRO A 28 -23.27 -2.60 -4.06
C PRO A 28 -22.31 -3.78 -4.29
N SER A 29 -21.01 -3.51 -4.37
CA SER A 29 -19.97 -4.53 -4.46
C SER A 29 -18.95 -4.32 -3.36
N LEU A 30 -18.30 -5.41 -2.94
CA LEU A 30 -17.22 -5.34 -1.96
C LEU A 30 -16.07 -4.46 -2.48
N LEU A 31 -15.76 -4.58 -3.76
CA LEU A 31 -14.73 -3.79 -4.43
C LEU A 31 -15.03 -2.27 -4.35
N ASN A 32 -16.28 -1.86 -4.65
CA ASN A 32 -16.66 -0.46 -4.51
C ASN A 32 -16.56 0.04 -3.07
N LEU A 33 -16.93 -0.81 -2.11
CA LEU A 33 -16.82 -0.50 -0.70
C LEU A 33 -15.35 -0.29 -0.29
N GLU A 34 -14.47 -1.20 -0.68
CA GLU A 34 -13.03 -1.11 -0.40
C GLU A 34 -12.42 0.15 -1.04
N ALA A 35 -12.74 0.43 -2.32
CA ALA A 35 -12.25 1.61 -3.02
C ALA A 35 -12.71 2.92 -2.35
N GLU A 36 -13.97 3.01 -1.94
CA GLU A 36 -14.48 4.20 -1.23
C GLU A 36 -13.86 4.37 0.16
N LEU A 37 -13.63 3.28 0.89
CA LEU A 37 -12.93 3.31 2.19
C LEU A 37 -11.47 3.71 2.02
N GLN A 38 -10.78 3.16 1.02
CA GLN A 38 -9.40 3.49 0.69
C GLN A 38 -9.26 4.98 0.33
N ARG A 39 -10.16 5.50 -0.52
CA ARG A 39 -10.19 6.90 -0.89
C ARG A 39 -10.41 7.80 0.34
N ALA A 40 -11.40 7.48 1.17
CA ALA A 40 -11.67 8.24 2.39
C ALA A 40 -10.50 8.21 3.39
N PHE A 41 -9.84 7.07 3.53
CA PHE A 41 -8.65 6.92 4.36
C PHE A 41 -7.51 7.82 3.87
N THR A 42 -7.18 7.76 2.58
CA THR A 42 -6.06 8.50 2.00
C THR A 42 -6.32 10.02 1.99
N GLU A 43 -7.52 10.48 1.69
CA GLU A 43 -7.90 11.89 1.80
C GLU A 43 -7.69 12.42 3.23
N ARG A 44 -8.11 11.66 4.22
CA ARG A 44 -7.92 12.03 5.65
C ARG A 44 -6.47 11.97 6.08
N ALA A 45 -5.74 10.94 5.64
CA ALA A 45 -4.30 10.81 5.91
C ALA A 45 -3.55 12.03 5.35
N ARG A 46 -3.82 12.41 4.10
CA ARG A 46 -3.25 13.61 3.47
C ARG A 46 -3.59 14.90 4.23
N ALA A 47 -4.86 15.09 4.59
CA ALA A 47 -5.29 16.28 5.32
C ALA A 47 -4.61 16.40 6.68
N ARG A 48 -4.38 15.28 7.36
CA ARG A 48 -3.69 15.24 8.66
C ARG A 48 -2.18 15.36 8.52
N ALA A 49 -1.60 14.73 7.51
CA ALA A 49 -0.16 14.79 7.23
C ALA A 49 0.32 16.23 7.05
N ARG A 50 -0.45 17.08 6.37
CA ARG A 50 -0.13 18.51 6.20
C ARG A 50 0.08 19.26 7.52
N ARG A 51 -0.53 18.79 8.62
CA ARG A 51 -0.37 19.36 9.96
C ARG A 51 0.76 18.71 10.75
N GLY A 52 1.19 17.52 10.34
CA GLY A 52 2.22 16.72 11.01
C GLY A 52 3.64 16.91 10.46
N GLY A 53 3.83 17.81 9.49
CA GLY A 53 5.12 18.15 8.93
C GLY A 53 5.50 17.36 7.68
N GLN A 54 6.61 17.78 7.07
CA GLN A 54 7.04 17.31 5.74
C GLN A 54 7.31 15.80 5.68
N ALA A 55 7.88 15.22 6.74
CA ALA A 55 8.15 13.78 6.81
C ALA A 55 6.86 12.95 6.69
N LEU A 56 5.80 13.36 7.37
CA LEU A 56 4.51 12.68 7.31
C LEU A 56 3.82 12.88 5.96
N VAL A 57 3.95 14.06 5.35
CA VAL A 57 3.44 14.33 3.98
C VAL A 57 4.14 13.42 2.98
N ALA A 58 5.47 13.32 3.04
CA ALA A 58 6.25 12.46 2.15
C ALA A 58 5.87 10.98 2.31
N TYR A 59 5.75 10.51 3.55
CA TYR A 59 5.36 9.13 3.84
C TYR A 59 3.96 8.79 3.32
N VAL A 60 2.97 9.68 3.51
CA VAL A 60 1.60 9.45 3.01
C VAL A 60 1.58 9.45 1.48
N ALA A 61 2.35 10.30 0.82
CA ALA A 61 2.45 10.28 -0.64
C ALA A 61 3.09 8.97 -1.16
N GLU A 62 4.15 8.48 -0.51
CA GLU A 62 4.76 7.18 -0.81
C GLU A 62 3.78 6.01 -0.57
N LEU A 63 3.01 6.07 0.52
CA LEU A 63 1.98 5.07 0.80
C LEU A 63 0.93 5.02 -0.32
N ILE A 64 0.54 6.16 -0.88
CA ILE A 64 -0.39 6.23 -2.00
C ILE A 64 0.24 5.65 -3.28
N ASP A 65 1.51 5.96 -3.56
CA ASP A 65 2.22 5.35 -4.68
C ASP A 65 2.26 3.82 -4.54
N LEU A 66 2.53 3.32 -3.33
CA LEU A 66 2.53 1.88 -3.03
C LEU A 66 1.14 1.26 -3.25
N MET A 67 0.06 1.92 -2.82
CA MET A 67 -1.31 1.44 -3.03
C MET A 67 -1.66 1.37 -4.52
N ASN A 68 -1.33 2.41 -5.30
CA ASN A 68 -1.54 2.44 -6.74
C ASN A 68 -0.73 1.35 -7.45
N LEU A 69 0.52 1.16 -7.05
CA LEU A 69 1.38 0.10 -7.57
C LEU A 69 0.79 -1.30 -7.31
N TRP A 70 0.34 -1.56 -6.08
CA TRP A 70 -0.32 -2.82 -5.76
C TRP A 70 -1.57 -3.06 -6.60
N THR A 71 -2.36 -2.04 -6.85
CA THR A 71 -3.53 -2.13 -7.75
C THR A 71 -3.12 -2.57 -9.15
N VAL A 72 -2.06 -1.98 -9.71
CA VAL A 72 -1.51 -2.39 -11.02
C VAL A 72 -1.07 -3.86 -11.00
N LEU A 73 -0.29 -4.26 -10.01
CA LEU A 73 0.24 -5.63 -9.93
C LEU A 73 -0.88 -6.68 -9.74
N LEU A 74 -1.89 -6.36 -8.92
CA LEU A 74 -3.06 -7.22 -8.72
C LEU A 74 -3.94 -7.32 -9.97
N HIS A 75 -4.05 -6.24 -10.76
CA HIS A 75 -4.76 -6.26 -12.05
C HIS A 75 -4.24 -7.37 -12.97
N PHE A 76 -2.92 -7.51 -13.08
CA PHE A 76 -2.31 -8.58 -13.88
C PHE A 76 -2.48 -9.97 -13.26
N SER A 77 -2.49 -10.07 -11.94
CA SER A 77 -2.66 -11.33 -11.23
C SER A 77 -4.10 -11.86 -11.34
N GLU A 78 -5.09 -10.99 -11.18
CA GLU A 78 -6.51 -11.37 -11.10
C GLU A 78 -7.24 -11.21 -12.44
N ARG A 79 -6.60 -10.60 -13.46
CA ARG A 79 -7.18 -10.31 -14.77
C ARG A 79 -8.53 -9.60 -14.70
N SER A 80 -8.72 -8.73 -13.72
CA SER A 80 -9.97 -8.02 -13.48
C SER A 80 -9.89 -6.56 -13.97
N PRO A 81 -10.46 -6.22 -15.15
CA PRO A 81 -10.46 -4.84 -15.64
C PRO A 81 -11.17 -3.85 -14.71
N ALA A 82 -12.17 -4.34 -13.97
CA ALA A 82 -12.94 -3.50 -13.04
C ALA A 82 -12.14 -2.97 -11.86
N LEU A 83 -11.06 -3.65 -11.44
CA LEU A 83 -10.17 -3.20 -10.37
C LEU A 83 -9.49 -1.87 -10.72
N ALA A 84 -9.04 -1.71 -11.94
CA ALA A 84 -8.25 -0.57 -12.38
C ALA A 84 -9.03 0.75 -12.44
N GLU A 85 -10.29 0.72 -12.91
CA GLU A 85 -11.10 1.92 -13.05
C GLU A 85 -11.54 2.52 -11.70
N ILE A 86 -11.69 1.67 -10.68
CA ILE A 86 -12.32 2.05 -9.41
C ILE A 86 -11.29 2.47 -8.36
N THR A 87 -10.04 2.02 -8.46
CA THR A 87 -9.11 2.01 -7.31
C THR A 87 -7.94 2.99 -7.38
N PHE A 88 -7.78 3.77 -8.47
CA PHE A 88 -6.74 4.82 -8.46
C PHE A 88 -6.96 5.84 -7.35
N VAL A 89 -5.90 6.15 -6.63
CA VAL A 89 -5.89 7.11 -5.51
C VAL A 89 -4.98 8.28 -5.84
N ASP A 90 -5.56 9.49 -5.85
CA ASP A 90 -4.81 10.73 -6.05
C ASP A 90 -3.91 11.08 -4.88
N GLY A 91 -2.74 11.64 -5.19
CA GLY A 91 -1.86 12.28 -4.22
C GLY A 91 -0.60 11.49 -3.90
N GLY A 92 -0.28 10.51 -4.71
CA GLY A 92 1.05 9.91 -4.78
C GLY A 92 2.10 10.93 -5.19
N ARG A 93 3.35 10.61 -4.98
CA ARG A 93 4.50 11.45 -5.35
C ARG A 93 4.93 11.21 -6.79
N THR A 94 4.88 9.96 -7.23
CA THR A 94 5.44 9.49 -8.50
C THR A 94 4.37 8.89 -9.40
N ILE A 95 3.50 8.03 -8.87
CA ILE A 95 2.46 7.37 -9.66
C ILE A 95 1.24 8.28 -9.75
N ASN A 96 1.23 9.13 -10.78
CA ASN A 96 0.06 9.92 -11.15
C ASN A 96 -0.90 9.07 -12.00
N ARG A 97 -2.06 9.63 -12.38
CA ARG A 97 -3.07 8.92 -13.15
C ARG A 97 -2.56 8.45 -14.52
N GLU A 98 -1.80 9.29 -15.22
CA GLU A 98 -1.27 8.98 -16.55
C GLU A 98 -0.34 7.76 -16.49
N LEU A 99 0.64 7.79 -15.59
CA LEU A 99 1.53 6.65 -15.39
C LEU A 99 0.78 5.39 -14.93
N PHE A 100 -0.23 5.54 -14.06
CA PHE A 100 -1.03 4.42 -13.61
C PHE A 100 -1.77 3.73 -14.76
N GLU A 101 -2.39 4.52 -15.66
CA GLU A 101 -3.07 4.03 -16.86
C GLU A 101 -2.07 3.41 -17.85
N GLU A 102 -0.91 4.05 -18.10
CA GLU A 102 0.17 3.46 -18.91
C GLU A 102 0.64 2.10 -18.37
N LEU A 103 0.79 1.94 -17.06
CA LEU A 103 1.20 0.69 -16.45
C LEU A 103 0.16 -0.42 -16.65
N LEU A 104 -1.13 -0.10 -16.65
CA LEU A 104 -2.22 -1.06 -16.87
C LEU A 104 -2.33 -1.52 -18.33
N GLU A 105 -1.89 -0.71 -19.28
CA GLU A 105 -1.90 -1.03 -20.73
C GLU A 105 -0.77 -1.96 -21.15
N LEU A 106 0.19 -2.26 -20.26
CA LEU A 106 1.30 -3.16 -20.57
C LEU A 106 0.85 -4.62 -20.70
N ASP A 107 1.62 -5.42 -21.45
CA ASP A 107 1.26 -6.80 -21.78
C ASP A 107 1.47 -7.78 -20.63
N SER A 108 2.35 -7.45 -19.69
CA SER A 108 2.73 -8.38 -18.61
C SER A 108 3.04 -7.67 -17.28
N ILE A 109 2.89 -8.43 -16.18
CA ILE A 109 3.27 -7.98 -14.85
C ILE A 109 4.76 -7.62 -14.76
N GLN A 110 5.61 -8.32 -15.51
CA GLN A 110 7.06 -8.07 -15.54
C GLN A 110 7.36 -6.74 -16.22
N ASP A 111 6.64 -6.40 -17.29
CA ASP A 111 6.77 -5.11 -17.97
C ASP A 111 6.28 -3.98 -17.06
N ALA A 112 5.16 -4.18 -16.38
CA ALA A 112 4.63 -3.24 -15.40
C ALA A 112 5.60 -3.03 -14.22
N GLN A 113 6.20 -4.09 -13.69
CA GLN A 113 7.22 -3.99 -12.64
C GLN A 113 8.45 -3.21 -13.11
N ARG A 114 8.97 -3.48 -14.32
CA ARG A 114 10.13 -2.77 -14.89
C ARG A 114 9.83 -1.30 -15.13
N ALA A 115 8.67 -0.98 -15.70
CA ALA A 115 8.25 0.40 -15.94
C ALA A 115 8.06 1.17 -14.64
N ALA A 116 7.41 0.57 -13.64
CA ALA A 116 7.26 1.14 -12.31
C ALA A 116 8.61 1.33 -11.60
N ALA A 117 9.52 0.36 -11.68
CA ALA A 117 10.89 0.48 -11.14
C ALA A 117 11.65 1.66 -11.76
N LYS A 118 11.51 1.86 -13.07
CA LYS A 118 12.11 2.99 -13.79
C LYS A 118 11.51 4.33 -13.32
N ALA A 119 10.21 4.42 -13.20
CA ALA A 119 9.52 5.63 -12.75
C ALA A 119 9.87 5.99 -11.30
N LEU A 120 10.03 4.97 -10.45
CA LEU A 120 10.42 5.09 -9.04
C LEU A 120 11.95 5.12 -8.84
N GLN A 121 12.73 5.26 -9.92
CA GLN A 121 14.19 5.27 -9.85
C GLN A 121 14.70 6.31 -8.86
N GLY A 122 15.66 5.91 -8.02
CA GLY A 122 16.20 6.75 -6.96
C GLY A 122 15.43 6.68 -5.63
N SER A 123 14.29 5.98 -5.59
CA SER A 123 13.61 5.62 -4.35
C SER A 123 13.96 4.19 -3.91
N SER A 124 13.75 3.90 -2.63
CA SER A 124 13.91 2.56 -2.08
C SER A 124 12.90 1.57 -2.70
N LEU A 125 11.69 2.01 -3.01
CA LEU A 125 10.68 1.21 -3.70
C LEU A 125 11.12 0.82 -5.12
N GLY A 126 11.73 1.75 -5.87
CA GLY A 126 12.27 1.44 -7.20
C GLY A 126 13.36 0.36 -7.14
N ALA A 127 14.24 0.42 -6.15
CA ALA A 127 15.27 -0.61 -5.93
C ALA A 127 14.64 -1.98 -5.60
N ALA A 128 13.59 -2.02 -4.76
CA ALA A 128 12.88 -3.25 -4.43
C ALA A 128 12.20 -3.92 -5.65
N LEU A 129 11.68 -3.10 -6.58
CA LEU A 129 11.05 -3.55 -7.82
C LEU A 129 12.05 -4.02 -8.88
N SER A 130 13.27 -3.49 -8.88
CA SER A 130 14.28 -3.75 -9.92
C SER A 130 14.87 -5.17 -9.86
N ALA A 131 14.62 -5.94 -8.80
CA ALA A 131 15.03 -7.33 -8.70
C ALA A 131 14.16 -8.19 -9.65
N GLU A 132 14.73 -8.55 -10.80
CA GLU A 132 14.04 -9.33 -11.84
C GLU A 132 13.50 -10.66 -11.31
N GLY A 133 12.30 -11.02 -11.77
CA GLY A 133 11.69 -12.33 -11.51
C GLY A 133 11.18 -12.54 -10.09
N ARG A 134 11.11 -11.49 -9.26
CA ARG A 134 10.60 -11.62 -7.90
C ARG A 134 9.09 -11.87 -7.90
N PRO A 135 8.62 -12.98 -7.28
CA PRO A 135 7.19 -13.26 -7.20
C PRO A 135 6.47 -12.22 -6.32
N LEU A 136 5.19 -11.99 -6.58
CA LEU A 136 4.37 -11.04 -5.80
C LEU A 136 4.40 -11.33 -4.30
N SER A 137 4.47 -12.60 -3.90
CA SER A 137 4.51 -13.02 -2.50
C SER A 137 5.71 -12.47 -1.73
N SER A 138 6.89 -12.37 -2.38
CA SER A 138 8.10 -11.83 -1.76
C SER A 138 8.26 -10.32 -1.97
N LEU A 139 7.48 -9.74 -2.88
CA LEU A 139 7.56 -8.32 -3.20
C LEU A 139 7.05 -7.44 -2.03
N GLU A 140 6.02 -7.88 -1.30
CA GLU A 140 5.53 -7.16 -0.13
C GLU A 140 6.62 -7.00 0.94
N GLY A 141 7.35 -8.08 1.25
CA GLY A 141 8.47 -8.03 2.19
C GLY A 141 9.57 -7.08 1.73
N ALA A 142 9.95 -7.15 0.45
CA ALA A 142 10.98 -6.29 -0.11
C ALA A 142 10.60 -4.80 -0.12
N MET A 143 9.34 -4.49 -0.40
CA MET A 143 8.84 -3.10 -0.33
C MET A 143 8.81 -2.58 1.10
N LEU A 144 8.40 -3.41 2.05
CA LEU A 144 8.43 -3.03 3.47
C LEU A 144 9.86 -2.82 3.96
N ASP A 145 10.80 -3.69 3.58
CA ASP A 145 12.23 -3.51 3.91
C ASP A 145 12.78 -2.22 3.31
N ALA A 146 12.43 -1.91 2.06
CA ALA A 146 12.80 -0.64 1.42
C ALA A 146 12.28 0.58 2.19
N GLN A 147 11.01 0.55 2.62
CA GLN A 147 10.42 1.61 3.45
C GLN A 147 11.12 1.73 4.82
N LEU A 148 11.44 0.59 5.47
CA LEU A 148 12.18 0.58 6.73
C LEU A 148 13.55 1.24 6.58
N GLN A 149 14.30 0.90 5.52
CA GLN A 149 15.62 1.50 5.25
C GLN A 149 15.52 3.00 5.03
N GLU A 150 14.54 3.47 4.29
CA GLU A 150 14.30 4.90 4.05
C GLU A 150 13.95 5.63 5.34
N GLN A 151 13.03 5.09 6.13
CA GLN A 151 12.64 5.71 7.40
C GLN A 151 13.75 5.64 8.45
N ARG A 152 14.59 4.61 8.48
CA ARG A 152 15.81 4.57 9.32
C ARG A 152 16.79 5.68 8.97
N ARG A 153 16.97 5.98 7.68
CA ARG A 153 17.80 7.12 7.24
C ARG A 153 17.17 8.45 7.67
N ALA A 154 15.88 8.63 7.39
CA ALA A 154 15.15 9.85 7.75
C ALA A 154 15.14 10.10 9.27
N ALA A 155 14.94 9.08 10.08
CA ALA A 155 14.96 9.17 11.54
C ALA A 155 16.34 9.56 12.09
N ARG A 156 17.44 9.16 11.43
CA ARG A 156 18.80 9.57 11.80
C ARG A 156 19.11 11.01 11.41
N THR A 157 18.60 11.46 10.27
CA THR A 157 18.89 12.81 9.74
C THR A 157 18.00 13.88 10.35
N SER A 158 16.80 13.53 10.76
CA SER A 158 15.79 14.45 11.31
C SER A 158 15.04 13.79 12.48
N PRO A 159 15.69 13.56 13.62
CA PRO A 159 15.11 12.86 14.76
C PRO A 159 13.93 13.61 15.40
N GLU A 160 13.82 14.91 15.20
CA GLU A 160 12.72 15.77 15.66
C GLU A 160 11.47 15.70 14.77
N SER A 161 11.57 15.05 13.60
CA SER A 161 10.45 14.88 12.67
C SER A 161 9.53 13.71 13.06
N ALA A 162 8.51 13.45 12.26
CA ALA A 162 7.66 12.26 12.41
C ALA A 162 8.35 10.94 11.99
N ALA A 163 9.55 10.98 11.38
CA ALA A 163 10.22 9.80 10.87
C ALA A 163 10.49 8.70 11.91
N PRO A 164 10.94 8.99 13.15
CA PRO A 164 11.10 7.97 14.17
C PRO A 164 9.79 7.26 14.55
N LEU A 165 8.70 8.00 14.56
CA LEU A 165 7.37 7.42 14.84
C LEU A 165 6.88 6.55 13.69
N ILE A 166 7.08 6.99 12.45
CA ILE A 166 6.77 6.20 11.25
C ILE A 166 7.60 4.91 11.25
N LEU A 167 8.90 5.00 11.52
CA LEU A 167 9.80 3.87 11.62
C LEU A 167 9.31 2.86 12.65
N PHE A 168 8.94 3.29 13.84
CA PHE A 168 8.40 2.42 14.89
C PHE A 168 7.18 1.61 14.40
N PHE A 169 6.23 2.25 13.69
CA PHE A 169 5.06 1.53 13.17
C PHE A 169 5.41 0.58 12.02
N LEU A 170 6.38 0.91 11.19
CA LEU A 170 6.86 0.00 10.15
C LEU A 170 7.59 -1.21 10.73
N GLU A 171 8.42 -1.02 11.76
CA GLU A 171 9.07 -2.13 12.48
C GLU A 171 8.04 -3.04 13.15
N LEU A 172 7.03 -2.47 13.79
CA LEU A 172 5.93 -3.26 14.36
C LEU A 172 5.15 -4.03 13.27
N ARG A 173 4.92 -3.42 12.11
CA ARG A 173 4.30 -4.11 10.97
C ARG A 173 5.17 -5.27 10.46
N ALA A 174 6.47 -5.08 10.35
CA ALA A 174 7.41 -6.13 9.95
C ALA A 174 7.37 -7.30 10.94
N GLU A 175 7.44 -7.02 12.24
CA GLU A 175 7.34 -8.03 13.29
C GLU A 175 6.04 -8.84 13.20
N VAL A 176 4.90 -8.18 13.01
CA VAL A 176 3.59 -8.87 12.82
C VAL A 176 3.59 -9.75 11.57
N LEU A 177 4.18 -9.30 10.46
CA LEU A 177 4.30 -10.12 9.25
C LEU A 177 5.19 -11.33 9.47
N ASP A 178 6.31 -11.17 10.14
CA ASP A 178 7.24 -12.26 10.44
C ASP A 178 6.63 -13.29 11.39
N LEU A 179 5.93 -12.84 12.43
CA LEU A 179 5.18 -13.74 13.30
C LEU A 179 4.12 -14.53 12.53
N ARG A 180 3.40 -13.90 11.61
CA ARG A 180 2.44 -14.61 10.75
C ARG A 180 3.13 -15.64 9.86
N ARG A 181 4.28 -15.34 9.26
CA ARG A 181 5.07 -16.28 8.45
C ARG A 181 5.54 -17.47 9.26
N ILE A 182 6.04 -17.24 10.48
CA ILE A 182 6.45 -18.31 11.40
C ILE A 182 5.26 -19.21 11.77
N ILE A 183 4.12 -18.62 12.13
CA ILE A 183 2.91 -19.38 12.50
C ILE A 183 2.42 -20.22 11.32
N TRP A 184 2.31 -19.61 10.12
CA TRP A 184 1.88 -20.32 8.94
C TRP A 184 2.92 -21.34 8.46
N GLY A 185 4.21 -20.99 8.50
CA GLY A 185 5.28 -21.92 8.17
C GLY A 185 5.24 -23.17 9.04
N LYS A 186 5.04 -22.99 10.34
CA LYS A 186 4.88 -24.11 11.27
C LYS A 186 3.60 -24.92 11.04
N ALA A 187 2.48 -24.26 10.77
CA ALA A 187 1.20 -24.93 10.51
C ALA A 187 1.21 -25.74 9.20
N LEU A 188 1.99 -25.30 8.21
CA LEU A 188 2.16 -25.95 6.90
C LEU A 188 3.39 -26.88 6.82
N GLU A 189 4.10 -27.07 7.95
CA GLU A 189 5.33 -27.87 8.02
C GLU A 189 6.42 -27.43 7.01
N ALA A 190 6.46 -26.12 6.72
CA ALA A 190 7.45 -25.54 5.81
C ALA A 190 8.88 -25.65 6.40
N PRO A 191 9.91 -25.88 5.55
CA PRO A 191 11.29 -25.86 5.99
C PRO A 191 11.67 -24.53 6.67
N ALA A 192 12.38 -24.58 7.81
CA ALA A 192 12.79 -23.39 8.55
C ALA A 192 13.56 -22.38 7.67
N ALA A 193 14.46 -22.87 6.82
CA ALA A 193 15.22 -22.03 5.89
C ALA A 193 14.34 -21.24 4.91
N LEU A 194 13.20 -21.81 4.49
CA LEU A 194 12.24 -21.11 3.65
C LEU A 194 11.55 -19.99 4.43
N VAL A 195 11.15 -20.27 5.66
CA VAL A 195 10.51 -19.26 6.53
C VAL A 195 11.47 -18.12 6.82
N GLU A 196 12.73 -18.43 7.16
CA GLU A 196 13.77 -17.44 7.42
C GLU A 196 14.06 -16.57 6.19
N SER A 197 14.12 -17.16 5.00
CA SER A 197 14.38 -16.40 3.74
C SER A 197 13.28 -15.40 3.36
N GLU A 198 12.10 -15.56 3.93
CA GLU A 198 10.95 -14.67 3.67
C GLU A 198 10.78 -13.59 4.77
N MET A 199 11.57 -13.64 5.85
CA MET A 199 11.47 -12.64 6.94
C MET A 199 11.93 -11.25 6.49
N VAL A 200 11.35 -10.21 7.09
CA VAL A 200 11.65 -8.82 6.77
C VAL A 200 12.79 -8.30 7.64
N GLY A 201 13.83 -7.76 7.01
CA GLY A 201 14.89 -7.04 7.75
C GLY A 201 15.91 -7.91 8.46
N THR A 202 16.02 -9.20 8.07
CA THR A 202 17.12 -10.08 8.48
C THR A 202 18.40 -9.81 7.70
#